data_df535720269d27dde4f8f369d4201d94
#
_entry.id   df535720269d27dde4f8f369d4201d94
#
_cell.length_a   1.000
_cell.length_b   1.000
_cell.length_c   1.000
_cell.angle_alpha   90.00
_cell.angle_beta   90.00
_cell.angle_gamma   90.00
#
_symmetry.space_group_name_H-M   'P 1'
#
loop_
_entity.id
_entity.type
_entity.pdbx_description
1 polymer ?
#
loop_
_entity_poly.entity_id
_entity_poly.type
_entity_poly.pdbx_seq_one_letter_code
_entity_poly.pdbx_strand_id
1 'polypeptide(L)'
;MQEMNGQIALVTGAGRGIGSAIAKSLAKEGATVIVNYAGNAQAAQDTVDSILKNGGSAEKYQCDVSDFAAVEEMIKYVVQKYEKIDILVNNAGITKDGLLLRMSEQDFEQVLAVNLGGTFHCIRHAAKYMIKQRSGRIINLASVVGLTGNAGQANYAASKAGVIGLTKSAAKE
;
A
#
# COMPACT_ATOMS: atom_id res chain seq x y z
N MET A 1 -7.05 18.96 17.54
CA MET A 1 -5.93 18.12 18.06
C MET A 1 -5.53 17.18 16.94
N GLN A 2 -4.26 17.08 16.60
CA GLN A 2 -3.79 16.11 15.59
C GLN A 2 -3.71 14.74 16.27
N GLU A 3 -4.63 13.84 15.95
CA GLU A 3 -4.76 12.54 16.61
C GLU A 3 -3.62 11.55 16.29
N MET A 4 -2.89 11.80 15.19
CA MET A 4 -1.80 10.91 14.72
C MET A 4 -0.41 11.54 14.89
N ASN A 5 -0.28 12.53 15.76
CA ASN A 5 1.03 13.20 15.98
C ASN A 5 2.09 12.20 16.43
N GLY A 6 3.23 12.21 15.74
CA GLY A 6 4.35 11.30 15.97
C GLY A 6 4.14 9.87 15.45
N GLN A 7 3.05 9.53 14.77
CA GLN A 7 2.89 8.25 14.11
C GLN A 7 3.58 8.22 12.76
N ILE A 8 4.09 7.05 12.38
CA ILE A 8 4.77 6.78 11.12
C ILE A 8 3.86 5.94 10.22
N ALA A 9 3.50 6.49 9.07
CA ALA A 9 2.60 5.86 8.11
C ALA A 9 3.30 5.58 6.78
N LEU A 10 3.22 4.34 6.30
CA LEU A 10 3.63 3.94 4.96
C LEU A 10 2.39 3.72 4.11
N VAL A 11 2.28 4.46 3.00
CA VAL A 11 1.18 4.31 2.03
C VAL A 11 1.75 3.85 0.69
N THR A 12 1.37 2.64 0.26
CA THR A 12 1.85 2.10 -1.01
C THR A 12 1.07 2.65 -2.19
N GLY A 13 1.76 2.90 -3.32
CA GLY A 13 1.14 3.48 -4.51
C GLY A 13 0.58 4.89 -4.28
N ALA A 14 1.23 5.68 -3.42
CA ALA A 14 0.70 6.96 -2.93
C ALA A 14 1.07 8.18 -3.79
N GLY A 15 1.65 7.98 -4.97
CA GLY A 15 1.98 9.10 -5.87
C GLY A 15 0.77 9.79 -6.50
N ARG A 16 -0.40 9.15 -6.56
CA ARG A 16 -1.61 9.69 -7.17
C ARG A 16 -2.90 9.06 -6.62
N GLY A 17 -4.03 9.61 -7.04
CA GLY A 17 -5.36 9.04 -6.78
C GLY A 17 -5.66 8.83 -5.30
N ILE A 18 -6.24 7.67 -4.98
CA ILE A 18 -6.68 7.31 -3.63
C ILE A 18 -5.50 7.30 -2.66
N GLY A 19 -4.36 6.72 -3.04
CA GLY A 19 -3.17 6.66 -2.18
C GLY A 19 -2.63 8.04 -1.81
N SER A 20 -2.58 8.99 -2.77
CA SER A 20 -2.18 10.38 -2.51
C SER A 20 -3.17 11.09 -1.57
N ALA A 21 -4.47 10.86 -1.75
CA ALA A 21 -5.50 11.43 -0.87
C ALA A 21 -5.37 10.89 0.57
N ILE A 22 -5.14 9.58 0.74
CA ILE A 22 -4.90 8.96 2.04
C ILE A 22 -3.64 9.54 2.69
N ALA A 23 -2.52 9.63 1.93
CA ALA A 23 -1.26 10.17 2.42
C ALA A 23 -1.45 11.61 2.97
N LYS A 24 -2.14 12.46 2.20
CA LYS A 24 -2.45 13.83 2.61
C LYS A 24 -3.34 13.90 3.85
N SER A 25 -4.33 13.02 3.95
CA SER A 25 -5.23 12.95 5.11
C SER A 25 -4.47 12.53 6.38
N LEU A 26 -3.63 11.49 6.31
CA LEU A 26 -2.82 11.05 7.44
C LEU A 26 -1.84 12.14 7.90
N ALA A 27 -1.20 12.82 6.94
CA ALA A 27 -0.28 13.93 7.27
C ALA A 27 -1.00 15.12 7.90
N LYS A 28 -2.23 15.43 7.47
CA LYS A 28 -3.07 16.47 8.09
C LYS A 28 -3.38 16.17 9.55
N GLU A 29 -3.55 14.89 9.90
CA GLU A 29 -3.76 14.43 11.29
C GLU A 29 -2.45 14.31 12.09
N GLY A 30 -1.29 14.68 11.52
CA GLY A 30 -0.01 14.77 12.21
C GLY A 30 0.92 13.58 12.00
N ALA A 31 0.56 12.58 11.20
CA ALA A 31 1.47 11.49 10.88
C ALA A 31 2.61 11.95 9.97
N THR A 32 3.80 11.38 10.14
CA THR A 32 4.87 11.42 9.13
C THR A 32 4.58 10.33 8.09
N VAL A 33 4.47 10.71 6.82
CA VAL A 33 4.00 9.79 5.76
C VAL A 33 5.12 9.44 4.79
N ILE A 34 5.36 8.15 4.61
CA ILE A 34 6.21 7.61 3.56
C ILE A 34 5.34 7.33 2.33
N VAL A 35 5.52 8.12 1.28
CA VAL A 35 4.82 8.04 0.00
C VAL A 35 5.56 7.05 -0.89
N ASN A 36 5.13 5.79 -0.90
CA ASN A 36 5.73 4.79 -1.78
C ASN A 36 5.22 4.93 -3.21
N TYR A 37 6.11 4.72 -4.18
CA TYR A 37 5.82 4.65 -5.62
C TYR A 37 6.72 3.64 -6.32
N ALA A 38 6.27 3.11 -7.46
CA ALA A 38 7.10 2.23 -8.29
C ALA A 38 7.81 2.99 -9.41
N GLY A 39 7.09 3.63 -10.32
CA GLY A 39 7.65 4.22 -11.54
C GLY A 39 7.61 5.73 -11.65
N ASN A 40 6.55 6.39 -11.18
CA ASN A 40 6.38 7.83 -11.38
C ASN A 40 6.88 8.65 -10.19
N ALA A 41 8.17 9.00 -10.23
CA ALA A 41 8.83 9.77 -9.17
C ALA A 41 8.28 11.20 -9.04
N GLN A 42 7.85 11.83 -10.15
CA GLN A 42 7.31 13.19 -10.12
C GLN A 42 5.96 13.23 -9.40
N ALA A 43 5.05 12.32 -9.71
CA ALA A 43 3.76 12.25 -9.04
C ALA A 43 3.89 11.99 -7.52
N ALA A 44 4.88 11.18 -7.11
CA ALA A 44 5.18 10.99 -5.70
C ALA A 44 5.74 12.27 -5.06
N GLN A 45 6.62 12.99 -5.77
CA GLN A 45 7.14 14.28 -5.31
C GLN A 45 6.02 15.31 -5.15
N ASP A 46 5.12 15.42 -6.12
CA ASP A 46 3.97 16.34 -6.06
C ASP A 46 3.08 16.07 -4.84
N THR A 47 2.93 14.78 -4.48
CA THR A 47 2.20 14.40 -3.25
C THR A 47 2.95 14.85 -2.00
N VAL A 48 4.27 14.62 -1.93
CA VAL A 48 5.12 15.06 -0.82
C VAL A 48 5.10 16.59 -0.69
N ASP A 49 5.32 17.31 -1.79
CA ASP A 49 5.34 18.78 -1.79
C ASP A 49 4.00 19.37 -1.32
N SER A 50 2.90 18.75 -1.75
CA SER A 50 1.56 19.13 -1.27
C SER A 50 1.40 18.94 0.24
N ILE A 51 1.94 17.86 0.81
CA ILE A 51 1.91 17.61 2.25
C ILE A 51 2.76 18.64 2.99
N LEU A 52 4.00 18.86 2.55
CA LEU A 52 4.92 19.82 3.17
C LEU A 52 4.39 21.25 3.12
N LYS A 53 3.80 21.66 1.98
CA LYS A 53 3.18 22.99 1.81
C LYS A 53 2.04 23.23 2.81
N ASN A 54 1.35 22.18 3.24
CA ASN A 54 0.27 22.26 4.23
C ASN A 54 0.75 22.00 5.67
N GLY A 55 2.05 22.07 5.92
CA GLY A 55 2.64 21.94 7.26
C GLY A 55 2.74 20.52 7.80
N GLY A 56 2.48 19.50 6.96
CA GLY A 56 2.67 18.10 7.31
C GLY A 56 4.10 17.61 7.10
N SER A 57 4.35 16.34 7.40
CA SER A 57 5.65 15.67 7.23
C SER A 57 5.51 14.48 6.27
N ALA A 58 6.33 14.45 5.22
CA ALA A 58 6.34 13.33 4.28
C ALA A 58 7.69 13.21 3.56
N GLU A 59 7.97 12.00 3.10
CA GLU A 59 9.03 11.71 2.14
C GLU A 59 8.58 10.66 1.14
N LYS A 60 9.25 10.56 0.00
CA LYS A 60 8.97 9.51 -0.99
C LYS A 60 9.96 8.37 -0.89
N TYR A 61 9.52 7.16 -1.21
CA TYR A 61 10.36 5.97 -1.31
C TYR A 61 9.99 5.14 -2.54
N GLN A 62 10.98 4.86 -3.38
CA GLN A 62 10.76 4.04 -4.58
C GLN A 62 10.86 2.56 -4.24
N CYS A 63 9.79 1.81 -4.49
CA CYS A 63 9.77 0.37 -4.37
C CYS A 63 8.61 -0.20 -5.20
N ASP A 64 8.89 -1.22 -5.99
CA ASP A 64 7.85 -2.07 -6.59
C ASP A 64 7.41 -3.09 -5.53
N VAL A 65 6.14 -3.03 -5.12
CA VAL A 65 5.61 -3.91 -4.08
C VAL A 65 5.53 -5.38 -4.52
N SER A 66 5.59 -5.67 -5.82
CA SER A 66 5.66 -7.05 -6.32
C SER A 66 7.01 -7.72 -6.05
N ASP A 67 8.06 -6.95 -5.77
CA ASP A 67 9.38 -7.46 -5.39
C ASP A 67 9.47 -7.64 -3.86
N PHE A 68 9.52 -8.90 -3.43
CA PHE A 68 9.57 -9.30 -2.01
C PHE A 68 10.78 -8.72 -1.28
N ALA A 69 11.97 -8.75 -1.91
CA ALA A 69 13.21 -8.26 -1.30
C ALA A 69 13.23 -6.72 -1.24
N ALA A 70 12.76 -6.05 -2.29
CA ALA A 70 12.65 -4.59 -2.30
C ALA A 70 11.69 -4.08 -1.22
N VAL A 71 10.57 -4.78 -0.99
CA VAL A 71 9.64 -4.45 0.10
C VAL A 71 10.30 -4.65 1.47
N GLU A 72 11.09 -5.72 1.66
CA GLU A 72 11.84 -5.90 2.91
C GLU A 72 12.75 -4.72 3.19
N GLU A 73 13.52 -4.26 2.19
CA GLU A 73 14.43 -3.12 2.33
C GLU A 73 13.66 -1.81 2.59
N MET A 74 12.53 -1.60 1.94
CA MET A 74 11.66 -0.43 2.22
C MET A 74 11.19 -0.41 3.68
N ILE A 75 10.68 -1.52 4.20
CA ILE A 75 10.22 -1.62 5.59
C ILE A 75 11.40 -1.45 6.56
N LYS A 76 12.55 -2.07 6.28
CA LYS A 76 13.77 -1.86 7.09
C LYS A 76 14.18 -0.39 7.12
N TYR A 77 14.19 0.29 5.98
CA TYR A 77 14.50 1.71 5.91
C TYR A 77 13.60 2.54 6.82
N VAL A 78 12.27 2.33 6.73
CA VAL A 78 11.30 3.05 7.57
C VAL A 78 11.60 2.83 9.06
N VAL A 79 11.81 1.58 9.47
CA VAL A 79 12.04 1.25 10.88
C VAL A 79 13.42 1.73 11.35
N GLN A 80 14.45 1.70 10.52
CA GLN A 80 15.78 2.22 10.88
C GLN A 80 15.77 3.74 11.07
N LYS A 81 15.02 4.45 10.21
CA LYS A 81 14.96 5.91 10.23
C LYS A 81 14.06 6.47 11.33
N TYR A 82 12.95 5.81 11.60
CA TYR A 82 11.89 6.31 12.48
C TYR A 82 11.68 5.46 13.74
N GLU A 83 12.46 4.38 13.90
CA GLU A 83 12.44 3.41 15.01
C GLU A 83 11.13 2.59 15.11
N LYS A 84 10.14 2.89 14.28
CA LYS A 84 8.81 2.24 14.28
C LYS A 84 8.10 2.34 12.93
N ILE A 85 7.01 1.58 12.81
CA ILE A 85 6.00 1.73 11.78
C ILE A 85 4.62 1.55 12.45
N ASP A 86 3.79 2.59 12.46
CA ASP A 86 2.51 2.58 13.16
C ASP A 86 1.36 2.24 12.23
N ILE A 87 1.40 2.72 10.98
CA ILE A 87 0.32 2.57 10.00
C ILE A 87 0.91 2.08 8.68
N LEU A 88 0.34 0.98 8.16
CA LEU A 88 0.59 0.50 6.81
C LEU A 88 -0.71 0.56 6.01
N VAL A 89 -0.70 1.27 4.88
CA VAL A 89 -1.82 1.30 3.95
C VAL A 89 -1.41 0.62 2.64
N ASN A 90 -1.92 -0.57 2.39
CA ASN A 90 -1.75 -1.30 1.15
C ASN A 90 -2.77 -0.82 0.12
N ASN A 91 -2.37 0.19 -0.64
CA ASN A 91 -3.17 0.81 -1.69
C ASN A 91 -2.63 0.51 -3.10
N ALA A 92 -1.34 0.19 -3.24
CA ALA A 92 -0.76 -0.12 -4.55
C ALA A 92 -1.58 -1.18 -5.29
N GLY A 93 -1.87 -0.91 -6.55
CA GLY A 93 -2.63 -1.82 -7.37
C GLY A 93 -2.72 -1.34 -8.81
N ILE A 94 -2.91 -2.29 -9.70
CA ILE A 94 -3.09 -2.09 -11.13
C ILE A 94 -4.33 -2.83 -11.61
N THR A 95 -4.83 -2.41 -12.77
CA THR A 95 -5.84 -3.13 -13.55
C THR A 95 -5.27 -3.44 -14.93
N LYS A 96 -5.65 -4.59 -15.46
CA LYS A 96 -5.43 -4.99 -16.85
C LYS A 96 -6.69 -5.68 -17.33
N ASP A 97 -7.65 -4.85 -17.70
CA ASP A 97 -8.99 -5.29 -18.04
C ASP A 97 -9.02 -5.97 -19.41
N GLY A 98 -9.72 -7.09 -19.52
CA GLY A 98 -9.88 -7.86 -20.74
C GLY A 98 -10.87 -9.00 -20.51
N LEU A 99 -11.66 -9.34 -21.57
CA LEU A 99 -12.57 -10.49 -21.50
C LEU A 99 -11.78 -11.77 -21.20
N LEU A 100 -12.33 -12.67 -20.39
CA LEU A 100 -11.67 -13.88 -19.92
C LEU A 100 -10.96 -14.67 -21.04
N LEU A 101 -11.62 -14.86 -22.18
CA LEU A 101 -11.08 -15.58 -23.33
C LEU A 101 -9.92 -14.85 -24.06
N ARG A 102 -9.70 -13.58 -23.76
CA ARG A 102 -8.64 -12.74 -24.37
C ARG A 102 -7.61 -12.29 -23.36
N MET A 103 -7.81 -12.57 -22.07
CA MET A 103 -6.88 -12.22 -21.00
C MET A 103 -5.63 -13.09 -21.12
N SER A 104 -4.46 -12.47 -21.23
CA SER A 104 -3.20 -13.21 -21.25
C SER A 104 -2.86 -13.72 -19.84
N GLU A 105 -2.13 -14.83 -19.77
CA GLU A 105 -1.54 -15.31 -18.51
C GLU A 105 -0.69 -14.24 -17.84
N GLN A 106 0.13 -13.53 -18.62
CA GLN A 106 0.97 -12.44 -18.14
C GLN A 106 0.16 -11.30 -17.50
N ASP A 107 -0.97 -10.88 -18.08
CA ASP A 107 -1.81 -9.83 -17.50
C ASP A 107 -2.49 -10.31 -16.22
N PHE A 108 -2.89 -11.58 -16.16
CA PHE A 108 -3.45 -12.19 -14.97
C PHE A 108 -2.41 -12.21 -13.84
N GLU A 109 -1.23 -12.77 -14.09
CA GLU A 109 -0.15 -12.89 -13.11
C GLU A 109 0.34 -11.53 -12.61
N GLN A 110 0.52 -10.55 -13.51
CA GLN A 110 1.00 -9.23 -13.13
C GLN A 110 0.03 -8.51 -12.19
N VAL A 111 -1.29 -8.62 -12.42
CA VAL A 111 -2.29 -8.05 -11.52
C VAL A 111 -2.27 -8.74 -10.16
N LEU A 112 -2.14 -10.08 -10.13
CA LEU A 112 -2.02 -10.81 -8.86
C LEU A 112 -0.74 -10.47 -8.12
N ALA A 113 0.39 -10.40 -8.81
CA ALA A 113 1.70 -10.10 -8.22
C ALA A 113 1.70 -8.73 -7.53
N VAL A 114 1.16 -7.70 -8.19
CA VAL A 114 1.11 -6.35 -7.61
C VAL A 114 0.05 -6.25 -6.52
N ASN A 115 -1.21 -6.62 -6.83
CA ASN A 115 -2.34 -6.32 -5.95
C ASN A 115 -2.38 -7.22 -4.72
N LEU A 116 -2.21 -8.52 -4.90
CA LEU A 116 -2.27 -9.52 -3.83
C LEU A 116 -0.88 -9.82 -3.26
N GLY A 117 0.08 -10.12 -4.13
CA GLY A 117 1.47 -10.37 -3.74
C GLY A 117 2.07 -9.18 -3.01
N GLY A 118 1.95 -7.97 -3.58
CA GLY A 118 2.44 -6.75 -2.94
C GLY A 118 1.82 -6.49 -1.57
N THR A 119 0.51 -6.71 -1.44
CA THR A 119 -0.18 -6.61 -0.13
C THR A 119 0.39 -7.63 0.87
N PHE A 120 0.57 -8.88 0.46
CA PHE A 120 1.18 -9.93 1.30
C PHE A 120 2.62 -9.56 1.70
N HIS A 121 3.46 -9.12 0.76
CA HIS A 121 4.84 -8.74 1.04
C HIS A 121 4.92 -7.64 2.10
N CYS A 122 4.12 -6.59 1.94
CA CYS A 122 4.09 -5.48 2.89
C CYS A 122 3.60 -5.92 4.29
N ILE A 123 2.51 -6.71 4.36
CA ILE A 123 2.03 -7.26 5.63
C ILE A 123 3.11 -8.11 6.27
N ARG A 124 3.69 -9.06 5.53
CA ARG A 124 4.69 -10.01 6.03
C ARG A 124 5.91 -9.32 6.65
N HIS A 125 6.40 -8.25 6.02
CA HIS A 125 7.57 -7.54 6.50
C HIS A 125 7.26 -6.51 7.61
N ALA A 126 6.10 -5.84 7.56
CA ALA A 126 5.72 -4.87 8.59
C ALA A 126 5.23 -5.54 9.88
N ALA A 127 4.49 -6.64 9.78
CA ALA A 127 3.88 -7.32 10.93
C ALA A 127 4.90 -7.71 12.00
N LYS A 128 6.09 -8.20 11.62
CA LYS A 128 7.15 -8.56 12.59
C LYS A 128 7.56 -7.40 13.50
N TYR A 129 7.56 -6.16 12.98
CA TYR A 129 7.88 -4.97 13.75
C TYR A 129 6.69 -4.52 14.59
N MET A 130 5.48 -4.53 14.03
CA MET A 130 4.25 -4.17 14.73
C MET A 130 3.96 -5.11 15.88
N ILE A 131 4.19 -6.42 15.72
CA ILE A 131 4.08 -7.42 16.80
C ILE A 131 5.08 -7.12 17.92
N LYS A 132 6.35 -6.84 17.58
CA LYS A 132 7.38 -6.47 18.56
C LYS A 132 7.04 -5.16 19.29
N GLN A 133 6.47 -4.19 18.59
CA GLN A 133 5.98 -2.93 19.14
C GLN A 133 4.72 -3.12 20.00
N ARG A 134 4.01 -4.23 19.85
CA ARG A 134 2.67 -4.47 20.40
C ARG A 134 1.66 -3.40 19.98
N SER A 135 1.88 -2.80 18.85
CA SER A 135 1.07 -1.72 18.28
C SER A 135 1.25 -1.66 16.77
N GLY A 136 0.22 -1.28 16.06
CA GLY A 136 0.20 -1.07 14.62
C GLY A 136 -1.21 -1.18 14.03
N ARG A 137 -1.38 -0.65 12.84
CA ARG A 137 -2.62 -0.78 12.06
C ARG A 137 -2.28 -1.03 10.61
N ILE A 138 -2.87 -2.07 10.05
CA ILE A 138 -2.73 -2.42 8.63
C ILE A 138 -4.08 -2.24 7.95
N ILE A 139 -4.12 -1.42 6.92
CA ILE A 139 -5.30 -1.12 6.12
C ILE A 139 -5.06 -1.61 4.71
N ASN A 140 -5.89 -2.54 4.24
CA ASN A 140 -5.78 -3.11 2.91
C ASN A 140 -6.95 -2.63 2.03
N LEU A 141 -6.64 -2.02 0.89
CA LEU A 141 -7.66 -1.56 -0.04
C LEU A 141 -8.15 -2.72 -0.91
N ALA A 142 -9.31 -3.24 -0.57
CA ALA A 142 -10.03 -4.21 -1.38
C ALA A 142 -10.90 -3.51 -2.45
N SER A 143 -11.87 -4.20 -2.99
CA SER A 143 -12.86 -3.66 -3.93
C SER A 143 -14.15 -4.46 -3.84
N VAL A 144 -15.27 -3.81 -4.11
CA VAL A 144 -16.56 -4.48 -4.29
C VAL A 144 -16.49 -5.53 -5.41
N VAL A 145 -15.67 -5.31 -6.44
CA VAL A 145 -15.43 -6.27 -7.53
C VAL A 145 -14.83 -7.59 -7.00
N GLY A 146 -14.08 -7.57 -5.90
CA GLY A 146 -13.62 -8.79 -5.24
C GLY A 146 -14.73 -9.61 -4.57
N LEU A 147 -15.89 -9.02 -4.35
CA LEU A 147 -17.08 -9.71 -3.80
C LEU A 147 -18.05 -10.17 -4.88
N THR A 148 -18.29 -9.32 -5.90
CA THR A 148 -19.33 -9.53 -6.89
C THR A 148 -18.81 -10.01 -8.25
N GLY A 149 -17.51 -9.85 -8.53
CA GLY A 149 -16.96 -9.96 -9.88
C GLY A 149 -17.37 -8.78 -10.77
N ASN A 150 -16.75 -8.68 -11.93
CA ASN A 150 -17.11 -7.77 -13.01
C ASN A 150 -16.61 -8.34 -14.35
N ALA A 151 -17.40 -8.23 -15.40
CA ALA A 151 -16.98 -8.66 -16.73
C ALA A 151 -15.69 -7.93 -17.15
N GLY A 152 -14.73 -8.66 -17.70
CA GLY A 152 -13.44 -8.11 -18.10
C GLY A 152 -12.42 -7.88 -16.97
N GLN A 153 -12.75 -8.23 -15.73
CA GLN A 153 -11.88 -8.00 -14.58
C GLN A 153 -11.58 -9.27 -13.76
N ALA A 154 -11.48 -10.42 -14.41
CA ALA A 154 -11.27 -11.70 -13.72
C ALA A 154 -9.98 -11.68 -12.85
N ASN A 155 -8.87 -11.14 -13.37
CA ASN A 155 -7.61 -10.97 -12.64
C ASN A 155 -7.75 -10.00 -11.45
N TYR A 156 -8.37 -8.85 -11.68
CA TYR A 156 -8.56 -7.83 -10.64
C TYR A 156 -9.51 -8.33 -9.55
N ALA A 157 -10.64 -8.93 -9.93
CA ALA A 157 -11.60 -9.53 -8.99
C ALA A 157 -10.93 -10.60 -8.13
N ALA A 158 -10.19 -11.54 -8.75
CA ALA A 158 -9.44 -12.57 -8.03
C ALA A 158 -8.43 -11.96 -7.04
N SER A 159 -7.65 -10.94 -7.48
CA SER A 159 -6.68 -10.27 -6.61
C SER A 159 -7.34 -9.61 -5.40
N LYS A 160 -8.47 -8.92 -5.59
CA LYS A 160 -9.17 -8.20 -4.51
C LYS A 160 -9.94 -9.14 -3.58
N ALA A 161 -10.48 -10.25 -4.08
CA ALA A 161 -11.01 -11.34 -3.26
C ALA A 161 -9.90 -11.97 -2.39
N GLY A 162 -8.72 -12.20 -2.97
CA GLY A 162 -7.55 -12.67 -2.25
C GLY A 162 -7.11 -11.73 -1.13
N VAL A 163 -7.11 -10.41 -1.36
CA VAL A 163 -6.81 -9.40 -0.32
C VAL A 163 -7.78 -9.50 0.85
N ILE A 164 -9.08 -9.74 0.60
CA ILE A 164 -10.07 -9.91 1.68
C ILE A 164 -9.75 -11.14 2.53
N GLY A 165 -9.47 -12.29 1.88
CA GLY A 165 -9.09 -13.52 2.57
C GLY A 165 -7.80 -13.37 3.37
N LEU A 166 -6.76 -12.80 2.73
CA LEU A 166 -5.47 -12.51 3.37
C LEU A 166 -5.64 -11.62 4.61
N THR A 167 -6.43 -10.56 4.50
CA THR A 167 -6.69 -9.63 5.62
C THR A 167 -7.31 -10.34 6.81
N LYS A 168 -8.34 -11.17 6.56
CA LYS A 168 -9.02 -11.92 7.61
C LYS A 168 -8.12 -12.95 8.29
N SER A 169 -7.21 -13.56 7.52
CA SER A 169 -6.25 -14.54 8.04
C SER A 169 -5.18 -13.86 8.89
N ALA A 170 -4.51 -12.86 8.33
CA ALA A 170 -3.46 -12.11 9.02
C ALA A 170 -3.95 -11.41 10.31
N ALA A 171 -5.23 -11.02 10.36
CA ALA A 171 -5.81 -10.40 11.56
C ALA A 171 -6.01 -11.35 12.74
N LYS A 172 -5.84 -12.67 12.54
CA LYS A 172 -5.95 -13.69 13.60
C LYS A 172 -4.59 -14.07 14.20
N GLU A 173 -3.52 -13.66 13.57
CA GLU A 173 -2.14 -13.90 14.01
C GLU A 173 -1.57 -12.70 14.80
#